data_8ead2f5cba2631d2caa539fa2aa85306
#
_entry.id   8ead2f5cba2631d2caa539fa2aa85306
#
_cell.length_a   1.000
_cell.length_b   1.000
_cell.length_c   1.000
_cell.angle_alpha   90.00
_cell.angle_beta   90.00
_cell.angle_gamma   90.00
#
_symmetry.space_group_name_H-M   'P 1'
#
loop_
_entity.id
_entity.type
_entity.pdbx_description
1 polymer ?
#
loop_
_entity_poly.entity_id
_entity_poly.type
_entity_poly.pdbx_seq_one_letter_code
_entity_poly.pdbx_strand_id
1 'polypeptide(L)'
;ARHWAFLLEGMAEVGPELAKRGIAYVARRQPPVETALLYAADAALVICDRNYLKPVRRFYADFAARAPCRVVQVEGEVVVPVETASPKHEVAARTLRPKIRRLLPEYLVPLEERSVAHRADHLSFESTLDLSDVPRLVASLKADQSVRPVRRFKGGTTQAEATLSHYL
;
A
#
# COMPACT_ATOMS: atom_id res chain seq x y z
N ALA A 1 6.70 -10.35 16.60
CA ALA A 1 7.20 -8.96 16.68
C ALA A 1 8.00 -8.53 15.43
N ARG A 2 8.94 -9.35 14.94
CA ARG A 2 9.90 -8.95 13.89
C ARG A 2 9.26 -8.48 12.56
N HIS A 3 8.16 -9.10 12.11
CA HIS A 3 7.47 -8.69 10.89
C HIS A 3 6.81 -7.33 11.07
N TRP A 4 6.26 -7.08 12.27
CA TRP A 4 5.71 -5.77 12.59
C TRP A 4 6.77 -4.68 12.65
N ALA A 5 7.95 -4.98 13.22
CA ALA A 5 9.07 -4.03 13.21
C ALA A 5 9.44 -3.64 11.77
N PHE A 6 9.65 -4.64 10.90
CA PHE A 6 9.98 -4.40 9.50
C PHE A 6 8.92 -3.59 8.76
N LEU A 7 7.63 -3.91 8.95
CA LEU A 7 6.52 -3.16 8.36
C LEU A 7 6.47 -1.71 8.86
N LEU A 8 6.56 -1.50 10.17
CA LEU A 8 6.44 -0.18 10.78
C LEU A 8 7.64 0.71 10.49
N GLU A 9 8.86 0.15 10.38
CA GLU A 9 10.04 0.87 9.89
C GLU A 9 9.80 1.42 8.48
N GLY A 10 9.23 0.61 7.58
CA GLY A 10 8.86 1.07 6.24
C GLY A 10 7.77 2.14 6.26
N MET A 11 6.73 1.95 7.07
CA MET A 11 5.65 2.94 7.20
C MET A 11 6.15 4.29 7.75
N ALA A 12 7.18 4.29 8.59
CA ALA A 12 7.76 5.52 9.14
C ALA A 12 8.39 6.42 8.06
N GLU A 13 8.88 5.85 6.96
CA GLU A 13 9.43 6.61 5.83
C GLU A 13 8.33 7.20 4.92
N VAL A 14 7.16 6.59 4.86
CA VAL A 14 6.09 6.96 3.90
C VAL A 14 5.55 8.36 4.16
N GLY A 15 5.26 8.70 5.43
CA GLY A 15 4.70 10.00 5.79
C GLY A 15 5.57 11.18 5.34
N PRO A 16 6.85 11.23 5.72
CA PRO A 16 7.79 12.26 5.28
C PRO A 16 7.93 12.38 3.76
N GLU A 17 7.96 11.26 3.05
CA GLU A 17 8.07 11.27 1.57
C GLU A 17 6.80 11.78 0.90
N LEU A 18 5.63 11.43 1.40
CA LEU A 18 4.36 11.96 0.91
C LEU A 18 4.21 13.46 1.22
N ALA A 19 4.66 13.90 2.39
CA ALA A 19 4.65 15.33 2.77
C ALA A 19 5.48 16.19 1.81
N LYS A 20 6.65 15.74 1.36
CA LYS A 20 7.44 16.45 0.33
C LYS A 20 6.65 16.69 -0.95
N ARG A 21 5.76 15.77 -1.30
CA ARG A 21 4.89 15.84 -2.46
C ARG A 21 3.58 16.61 -2.21
N GLY A 22 3.34 17.10 -0.97
CA GLY A 22 2.10 17.76 -0.57
C GLY A 22 0.92 16.82 -0.40
N ILE A 23 1.18 15.56 -0.03
CA ILE A 23 0.16 14.55 0.23
C ILE A 23 0.12 14.28 1.73
N ALA A 24 -1.05 14.39 2.34
CA ALA A 24 -1.24 14.06 3.74
C ALA A 24 -1.21 12.53 3.95
N TYR A 25 -0.55 12.09 5.01
CA TYR A 25 -0.47 10.69 5.39
C TYR A 25 -1.12 10.47 6.76
N VAL A 26 -1.93 9.43 6.85
CA VAL A 26 -2.62 9.06 8.09
C VAL A 26 -2.35 7.60 8.41
N ALA A 27 -1.88 7.34 9.63
CA ALA A 27 -1.70 5.99 10.15
C ALA A 27 -2.57 5.78 11.40
N ARG A 28 -3.46 4.79 11.35
CA ARG A 28 -4.38 4.49 12.47
C ARG A 28 -4.40 3.00 12.81
N ARG A 29 -4.53 2.72 14.10
CA ARG A 29 -4.71 1.35 14.60
C ARG A 29 -6.18 1.10 14.88
N GLN A 30 -6.95 0.88 13.82
CA GLN A 30 -8.40 0.66 13.86
C GLN A 30 -8.80 -0.35 12.76
N PRO A 31 -10.02 -0.90 12.79
CA PRO A 31 -10.53 -1.71 11.69
C PRO A 31 -10.46 -0.93 10.37
N PRO A 32 -9.95 -1.55 9.27
CA PRO A 32 -9.63 -0.82 8.04
C PRO A 32 -10.86 -0.20 7.37
N VAL A 33 -11.99 -0.88 7.36
CA VAL A 33 -13.23 -0.38 6.74
C VAL A 33 -13.75 0.84 7.48
N GLU A 34 -13.81 0.79 8.82
CA GLU A 34 -14.30 1.90 9.66
C GLU A 34 -13.38 3.12 9.54
N THR A 35 -12.07 2.90 9.47
CA THR A 35 -11.10 3.98 9.23
C THR A 35 -11.31 4.63 7.86
N ALA A 36 -11.47 3.81 6.81
CA ALA A 36 -11.70 4.32 5.47
C ALA A 36 -13.01 5.11 5.36
N LEU A 37 -14.09 4.62 5.99
CA LEU A 37 -15.38 5.31 6.02
C LEU A 37 -15.31 6.66 6.73
N LEU A 38 -14.53 6.77 7.82
CA LEU A 38 -14.33 8.02 8.53
C LEU A 38 -13.80 9.12 7.60
N TYR A 39 -12.81 8.81 6.77
CA TYR A 39 -12.23 9.77 5.83
C TYR A 39 -13.04 9.90 4.52
N ALA A 40 -13.81 8.89 4.16
CA ALA A 40 -14.67 8.94 2.99
C ALA A 40 -15.87 9.89 3.18
N ALA A 41 -16.23 10.23 4.43
CA ALA A 41 -17.36 11.10 4.72
C ALA A 41 -17.22 12.48 4.06
N ASP A 42 -16.01 13.03 4.01
CA ASP A 42 -15.70 14.33 3.42
C ASP A 42 -14.93 14.24 2.09
N ALA A 43 -14.80 13.02 1.54
CA ALA A 43 -14.07 12.80 0.31
C ALA A 43 -14.98 12.89 -0.92
N ALA A 44 -14.52 13.55 -1.97
CA ALA A 44 -15.19 13.52 -3.28
C ALA A 44 -15.02 12.18 -4.00
N LEU A 45 -13.91 11.48 -3.74
CA LEU A 45 -13.54 10.23 -4.37
C LEU A 45 -12.59 9.45 -3.45
N VAL A 46 -12.76 8.14 -3.37
CA VAL A 46 -11.77 7.24 -2.78
C VAL A 46 -11.18 6.35 -3.86
N ILE A 47 -9.86 6.27 -3.91
CA ILE A 47 -9.12 5.38 -4.79
C ILE A 47 -8.44 4.32 -3.92
N CYS A 48 -8.57 3.06 -4.28
CA CYS A 48 -7.90 1.95 -3.59
C CYS A 48 -7.30 0.97 -4.60
N ASP A 49 -6.28 0.24 -4.16
CA ASP A 49 -5.70 -0.82 -4.98
C ASP A 49 -6.64 -2.00 -5.12
N ARG A 50 -6.57 -2.66 -6.26
CA ARG A 50 -7.28 -3.92 -6.47
C ARG A 50 -6.43 -5.07 -5.93
N ASN A 51 -6.94 -5.74 -4.90
CA ASN A 51 -6.27 -6.88 -4.29
C ASN A 51 -6.98 -8.20 -4.62
N TYR A 52 -6.24 -9.31 -4.65
CA TYR A 52 -6.76 -10.64 -5.04
C TYR A 52 -7.03 -11.56 -3.86
N LEU A 53 -6.53 -11.24 -2.67
CA LEU A 53 -6.75 -12.04 -1.47
C LEU A 53 -8.20 -11.93 -1.01
N LYS A 54 -8.85 -13.06 -0.77
CA LYS A 54 -10.26 -13.13 -0.36
C LYS A 54 -10.62 -12.23 0.83
N PRO A 55 -9.83 -12.15 1.93
CA PRO A 55 -10.14 -11.27 3.04
C PRO A 55 -10.12 -9.78 2.64
N VAL A 56 -9.11 -9.36 1.86
CA VAL A 56 -8.96 -7.97 1.43
C VAL A 56 -10.08 -7.57 0.47
N ARG A 57 -10.45 -8.46 -0.46
CA ARG A 57 -11.60 -8.24 -1.35
C ARG A 57 -12.91 -8.04 -0.58
N ARG A 58 -13.10 -8.76 0.54
CA ARG A 58 -14.26 -8.56 1.43
C ARG A 58 -14.26 -7.18 2.07
N PHE A 59 -13.11 -6.70 2.53
CA PHE A 59 -12.97 -5.34 3.06
C PHE A 59 -13.34 -4.29 2.01
N TYR A 60 -12.85 -4.42 0.78
CA TYR A 60 -13.20 -3.49 -0.30
C TYR A 60 -14.69 -3.54 -0.68
N ALA A 61 -15.30 -4.71 -0.70
CA ALA A 61 -16.72 -4.85 -1.00
C ALA A 61 -17.59 -4.22 0.11
N ASP A 62 -17.26 -4.48 1.39
CA ASP A 62 -17.95 -3.88 2.53
C ASP A 62 -17.79 -2.36 2.53
N PHE A 63 -16.58 -1.86 2.34
CA PHE A 63 -16.31 -0.43 2.22
C PHE A 63 -17.10 0.21 1.07
N ALA A 64 -17.04 -0.35 -0.12
CA ALA A 64 -17.71 0.20 -1.31
C ALA A 64 -19.24 0.22 -1.16
N ALA A 65 -19.82 -0.76 -0.46
CA ALA A 65 -21.26 -0.80 -0.20
C ALA A 65 -21.72 0.28 0.80
N ARG A 66 -20.81 0.80 1.65
CA ARG A 66 -21.11 1.74 2.74
C ARG A 66 -20.57 3.14 2.48
N ALA A 67 -19.65 3.30 1.54
CA ALA A 67 -19.00 4.58 1.25
C ALA A 67 -20.02 5.63 0.77
N PRO A 68 -19.96 6.86 1.31
CA PRO A 68 -20.87 7.94 0.91
C PRO A 68 -20.45 8.63 -0.40
N CYS A 69 -19.30 8.26 -0.97
CA CYS A 69 -18.75 8.84 -2.18
C CYS A 69 -18.36 7.77 -3.20
N ARG A 70 -17.94 8.20 -4.38
CA ARG A 70 -17.46 7.29 -5.44
C ARG A 70 -16.20 6.57 -5.00
N VAL A 71 -16.16 5.24 -5.22
CA VAL A 71 -14.98 4.39 -4.98
C VAL A 71 -14.48 3.85 -6.32
N VAL A 72 -13.19 4.00 -6.57
CA VAL A 72 -12.50 3.51 -7.77
C VAL A 72 -11.39 2.56 -7.35
N GLN A 73 -11.34 1.38 -7.96
CA GLN A 73 -10.22 0.45 -7.80
C GLN A 73 -9.24 0.59 -8.96
N VAL A 74 -7.95 0.67 -8.62
CA VAL A 74 -6.84 0.71 -9.57
C VAL A 74 -6.00 -0.55 -9.38
N GLU A 75 -5.65 -1.20 -10.46
CA GLU A 75 -4.84 -2.43 -10.43
C GLU A 75 -3.36 -2.08 -10.51
N GLY A 76 -2.77 -1.70 -9.36
CA GLY A 76 -1.37 -1.25 -9.23
C GLY A 76 -0.38 -2.32 -8.77
N GLU A 77 -0.85 -3.47 -8.27
CA GLU A 77 0.03 -4.52 -7.71
C GLU A 77 0.66 -5.45 -8.78
N VAL A 78 0.28 -5.30 -10.04
CA VAL A 78 0.75 -6.12 -11.17
C VAL A 78 1.12 -5.24 -12.36
N VAL A 79 2.09 -5.66 -13.15
CA VAL A 79 2.49 -4.90 -14.36
C VAL A 79 1.39 -4.97 -15.43
N VAL A 80 0.90 -6.17 -15.73
CA VAL A 80 -0.20 -6.36 -16.68
C VAL A 80 -1.47 -6.70 -15.90
N PRO A 81 -2.56 -5.92 -16.02
CA PRO A 81 -3.79 -6.17 -15.32
C PRO A 81 -4.31 -7.59 -15.58
N VAL A 82 -4.77 -8.26 -14.52
CA VAL A 82 -5.08 -9.70 -14.56
C VAL A 82 -6.16 -10.03 -15.59
N GLU A 83 -7.25 -9.27 -15.62
CA GLU A 83 -8.36 -9.52 -16.56
C GLU A 83 -8.00 -9.13 -18.00
N THR A 84 -7.08 -8.18 -18.18
CA THR A 84 -6.51 -7.84 -19.49
C THR A 84 -5.60 -8.95 -19.99
N ALA A 85 -4.80 -9.55 -19.09
CA ALA A 85 -3.92 -10.67 -19.43
C ALA A 85 -4.73 -11.91 -19.87
N SER A 86 -5.80 -12.23 -19.15
CA SER A 86 -6.70 -13.33 -19.53
C SER A 86 -8.09 -13.16 -18.89
N PRO A 87 -9.18 -13.24 -19.68
CA PRO A 87 -10.54 -13.20 -19.16
C PRO A 87 -10.98 -14.51 -18.48
N LYS A 88 -10.14 -15.54 -18.53
CA LYS A 88 -10.42 -16.85 -17.94
C LYS A 88 -9.31 -17.31 -17.00
N HIS A 89 -9.65 -18.23 -16.11
CA HIS A 89 -8.69 -18.87 -15.24
C HIS A 89 -7.66 -19.66 -16.05
N GLU A 90 -6.37 -19.33 -15.85
CA GLU A 90 -5.23 -20.05 -16.46
C GLU A 90 -4.63 -21.01 -15.45
N VAL A 91 -4.60 -22.28 -15.80
CA VAL A 91 -4.14 -23.35 -14.90
C VAL A 91 -2.61 -23.56 -14.96
N ALA A 92 -1.93 -22.96 -15.93
CA ALA A 92 -0.49 -23.16 -16.13
C ALA A 92 0.21 -21.89 -16.63
N ALA A 93 1.45 -21.71 -16.18
CA ALA A 93 2.30 -20.61 -16.65
C ALA A 93 2.53 -20.68 -18.18
N ARG A 94 2.52 -21.87 -18.78
CA ARG A 94 2.65 -22.07 -20.22
C ARG A 94 1.59 -21.34 -21.02
N THR A 95 0.35 -21.27 -20.53
CA THR A 95 -0.76 -20.61 -21.22
C THR A 95 -0.83 -19.11 -20.89
N LEU A 96 -0.44 -18.71 -19.67
CA LEU A 96 -0.46 -17.32 -19.23
C LEU A 96 0.74 -16.50 -19.75
N ARG A 97 1.95 -17.08 -19.74
CA ARG A 97 3.21 -16.39 -20.11
C ARG A 97 3.17 -15.72 -21.49
N PRO A 98 2.72 -16.37 -22.58
CA PRO A 98 2.65 -15.72 -23.88
C PRO A 98 1.71 -14.52 -23.91
N LYS A 99 0.61 -14.56 -23.16
CA LYS A 99 -0.38 -13.47 -23.06
C LYS A 99 0.24 -12.27 -22.38
N ILE A 100 0.91 -12.47 -21.22
CA ILE A 100 1.60 -11.40 -20.51
C ILE A 100 2.71 -10.81 -21.38
N ARG A 101 3.57 -11.64 -22.01
CA ARG A 101 4.67 -11.16 -22.86
C ARG A 101 4.21 -10.28 -24.01
N ARG A 102 3.07 -10.59 -24.60
CA ARG A 102 2.49 -9.77 -25.67
C ARG A 102 2.09 -8.37 -25.19
N LEU A 103 1.65 -8.25 -23.94
CA LEU A 103 1.15 -7.00 -23.36
C LEU A 103 2.24 -6.19 -22.63
N LEU A 104 3.39 -6.80 -22.30
CA LEU A 104 4.46 -6.11 -21.59
C LEU A 104 4.91 -4.80 -22.24
N PRO A 105 5.06 -4.67 -23.57
CA PRO A 105 5.46 -3.40 -24.20
C PRO A 105 4.49 -2.25 -23.93
N GLU A 106 3.21 -2.56 -23.72
CA GLU A 106 2.17 -1.56 -23.44
C GLU A 106 2.19 -1.12 -21.95
N TYR A 107 2.44 -2.07 -21.02
CA TYR A 107 2.29 -1.82 -19.59
C TYR A 107 3.63 -1.60 -18.86
N LEU A 108 4.73 -2.17 -19.36
CA LEU A 108 6.05 -1.99 -18.78
C LEU A 108 6.70 -0.73 -19.37
N VAL A 109 6.16 0.41 -18.98
CA VAL A 109 6.64 1.72 -19.40
C VAL A 109 7.19 2.49 -18.19
N PRO A 110 8.15 3.42 -18.38
CA PRO A 110 8.61 4.28 -17.30
C PRO A 110 7.45 5.04 -16.66
N LEU A 111 7.44 5.11 -15.32
CA LEU A 111 6.48 5.94 -14.60
C LEU A 111 6.90 7.41 -14.73
N GLU A 112 5.99 8.24 -15.23
CA GLU A 112 6.17 9.69 -15.21
C GLU A 112 5.81 10.21 -13.81
N GLU A 113 6.76 10.85 -13.14
CA GLU A 113 6.46 11.58 -11.91
C GLU A 113 5.63 12.83 -12.24
N ARG A 114 4.45 12.90 -11.65
CA ARG A 114 3.58 14.07 -11.76
C ARG A 114 3.48 14.76 -10.41
N SER A 115 3.61 16.09 -10.45
CA SER A 115 3.36 16.90 -9.25
C SER A 115 1.86 16.89 -8.91
N VAL A 116 1.56 16.95 -7.62
CA VAL A 116 0.20 17.08 -7.13
C VAL A 116 -0.32 18.49 -7.43
N ALA A 117 -1.43 18.59 -8.17
CA ALA A 117 -2.03 19.87 -8.53
C ALA A 117 -2.59 20.62 -7.31
N HIS A 118 -3.16 19.88 -6.37
CA HIS A 118 -3.73 20.44 -5.14
C HIS A 118 -3.04 19.81 -3.93
N ARG A 119 -2.22 20.59 -3.26
CA ARG A 119 -1.47 20.13 -2.09
C ARG A 119 -2.39 20.03 -0.87
N ALA A 120 -2.14 19.03 -0.03
CA ALA A 120 -2.91 18.77 1.19
C ALA A 120 -2.26 19.37 2.46
N ASP A 121 -1.28 20.27 2.32
CA ASP A 121 -0.52 20.86 3.46
C ASP A 121 -1.42 21.63 4.43
N HIS A 122 -2.56 22.12 3.96
CA HIS A 122 -3.55 22.82 4.76
C HIS A 122 -4.55 21.91 5.47
N LEU A 123 -4.52 20.60 5.17
CA LEU A 123 -5.41 19.63 5.80
C LEU A 123 -4.71 19.00 7.01
N SER A 124 -5.44 18.96 8.12
CA SER A 124 -4.98 18.31 9.34
C SER A 124 -5.78 17.03 9.58
N PHE A 125 -5.09 15.90 9.58
CA PHE A 125 -5.67 14.60 9.89
C PHE A 125 -5.04 14.03 11.14
N GLU A 126 -5.85 13.45 12.01
CA GLU A 126 -5.36 12.80 13.22
C GLU A 126 -4.83 11.41 12.92
N SER A 127 -3.53 11.21 13.16
CA SER A 127 -2.88 9.91 13.17
C SER A 127 -2.86 9.35 14.59
N THR A 128 -3.29 8.11 14.77
CA THR A 128 -3.30 7.44 16.10
C THR A 128 -2.09 6.53 16.31
N LEU A 129 -1.24 6.35 15.29
CA LEU A 129 0.02 5.65 15.40
C LEU A 129 1.17 6.65 15.37
N ASP A 130 1.97 6.66 16.43
CA ASP A 130 3.24 7.36 16.46
C ASP A 130 4.32 6.47 15.85
N LEU A 131 4.68 6.78 14.60
CA LEU A 131 5.71 6.06 13.84
C LEU A 131 7.12 6.58 14.12
N SER A 132 7.30 7.60 14.97
CA SER A 132 8.62 8.14 15.33
C SER A 132 9.42 7.21 16.23
N ASP A 133 8.74 6.35 17.03
CA ASP A 133 9.35 5.34 17.89
C ASP A 133 8.81 3.93 17.59
N VAL A 134 9.30 3.34 16.51
CA VAL A 134 8.90 1.99 16.08
C VAL A 134 9.17 0.92 17.14
N PRO A 135 10.30 0.89 17.88
CA PRO A 135 10.51 -0.07 18.96
C PRO A 135 9.43 -0.02 20.03
N ARG A 136 9.07 1.16 20.49
CA ARG A 136 7.99 1.36 21.48
C ARG A 136 6.64 0.91 20.93
N LEU A 137 6.35 1.24 19.68
CA LEU A 137 5.11 0.82 19.03
C LEU A 137 5.02 -0.69 18.92
N VAL A 138 6.09 -1.38 18.49
CA VAL A 138 6.16 -2.85 18.42
C VAL A 138 5.97 -3.48 19.81
N ALA A 139 6.58 -2.92 20.85
CA ALA A 139 6.41 -3.40 22.23
C ALA A 139 4.95 -3.29 22.72
N SER A 140 4.19 -2.30 22.22
CA SER A 140 2.76 -2.11 22.55
C SER A 140 1.82 -3.08 21.85
N LEU A 141 2.29 -3.83 20.84
CA LEU A 141 1.48 -4.79 20.12
C LEU A 141 1.28 -6.07 20.92
N LYS A 142 0.08 -6.65 20.86
CA LYS A 142 -0.21 -7.99 21.39
C LYS A 142 0.34 -9.07 20.44
N ALA A 143 1.64 -9.03 20.19
CA ALA A 143 2.33 -9.97 19.31
C ALA A 143 3.40 -10.73 20.12
N ASP A 144 3.70 -11.95 19.71
CA ASP A 144 4.79 -12.71 20.30
C ASP A 144 6.11 -11.94 20.16
N GLN A 145 6.73 -11.64 21.30
CA GLN A 145 7.98 -10.91 21.45
C GLN A 145 9.20 -11.82 21.58
N SER A 146 9.02 -13.16 21.62
CA SER A 146 10.09 -14.13 21.83
C SER A 146 11.15 -14.08 20.72
N VAL A 147 10.74 -13.76 19.48
CA VAL A 147 11.65 -13.62 18.34
C VAL A 147 11.88 -12.14 18.05
N ARG A 148 13.10 -11.68 18.32
CA ARG A 148 13.52 -10.29 18.13
C ARG A 148 13.62 -9.91 16.64
N PRO A 149 13.50 -8.63 16.29
CA PRO A 149 13.79 -8.12 14.97
C PRO A 149 15.20 -8.49 14.50
N VAL A 150 15.37 -8.75 13.21
CA VAL A 150 16.66 -9.07 12.61
C VAL A 150 17.44 -7.78 12.38
N ARG A 151 18.63 -7.66 12.95
CA ARG A 151 19.45 -6.44 12.86
C ARG A 151 19.94 -6.12 11.43
N ARG A 152 20.13 -7.16 10.62
CA ARG A 152 20.64 -7.04 9.24
C ARG A 152 19.60 -6.48 8.26
N PHE A 153 18.32 -6.73 8.49
CA PHE A 153 17.24 -6.30 7.60
C PHE A 153 16.36 -5.28 8.31
N LYS A 154 16.34 -4.09 7.78
CA LYS A 154 15.43 -3.01 8.19
C LYS A 154 14.38 -2.81 7.12
N GLY A 155 13.18 -2.39 7.52
CA GLY A 155 12.12 -1.99 6.61
C GLY A 155 12.39 -0.62 6.00
N GLY A 156 11.70 -0.34 4.90
CA GLY A 156 11.73 0.97 4.26
C GLY A 156 12.37 0.99 2.88
N THR A 157 11.97 1.99 2.11
CA THR A 157 12.43 2.20 0.73
C THR A 157 13.92 2.51 0.69
N THR A 158 14.41 3.33 1.60
CA THR A 158 15.84 3.67 1.71
C THR A 158 16.73 2.43 1.81
N GLN A 159 16.34 1.48 2.66
CA GLN A 159 17.10 0.24 2.82
C GLN A 159 16.94 -0.70 1.61
N ALA A 160 15.75 -0.72 1.01
CA ALA A 160 15.49 -1.52 -0.18
C ALA A 160 16.32 -1.05 -1.38
N GLU A 161 16.40 0.25 -1.61
CA GLU A 161 17.21 0.87 -2.67
C GLU A 161 18.70 0.63 -2.47
N ALA A 162 19.20 0.80 -1.23
CA ALA A 162 20.58 0.49 -0.90
C ALA A 162 20.94 -0.99 -1.16
N THR A 163 20.02 -1.90 -0.81
CA THR A 163 20.19 -3.35 -1.05
C THR A 163 20.18 -3.66 -2.54
N LEU A 164 19.28 -3.07 -3.30
CA LEU A 164 19.20 -3.25 -4.75
C LEU A 164 20.45 -2.73 -5.45
N SER A 165 20.91 -1.51 -5.10
CA SER A 165 22.13 -0.91 -5.65
C SER A 165 23.39 -1.72 -5.34
N HIS A 166 23.40 -2.46 -4.22
CA HIS A 166 24.53 -3.35 -3.89
C HIS A 166 24.46 -4.67 -4.69
N TYR A 167 23.26 -5.09 -5.07
CA TYR A 167 23.05 -6.32 -5.85
C TYR A 167 23.35 -6.15 -7.34
N LEU A 168 23.06 -4.98 -7.92
CA LEU A 168 23.32 -4.61 -9.32
C LEU A 168 24.78 -4.25 -9.57
#